data_e627b73507814ecf3a4b031aecef7cd0
#
_entry.id   e627b73507814ecf3a4b031aecef7cd0
#
_cell.length_a   1.000
_cell.length_b   1.000
_cell.length_c   1.000
_cell.angle_alpha   90.00
_cell.angle_beta   90.00
_cell.angle_gamma   90.00
#
_symmetry.space_group_name_H-M   'P 1'
#
loop_
_entity.id
_entity.type
_entity.pdbx_description
1 polymer ?
#
loop_
_entity_poly.entity_id
_entity_poly.type
_entity_poly.pdbx_seq_one_letter_code
_entity_poly.pdbx_strand_id
1 'polypeptide(L)'
;MAMASPIIDLLKRTLSVGGSEVRLIPGRRTVVVMPQGESEVRGEPQTSDRIQALVDPLLSPEARRSLSSGYVEWEFPLEDKGPVRGRAEVKSGQLSAFFFLDLCDNNGQRGIPRAAAPAPAFGAPAFGAPAFSAPGPAPAPAYGMNAPGAASIIEADIDRAPLAPNPSRPPFSESRSGISAVSGGPTAEIDRLLKRLVESKGSDLHMSVSAPPMIRKDGEIEALTGFPPLTPESMERMIMPIVPDRNKDEFARTHDSDFAYELPGLCRFRANLFVDLKGMGAVFRVIPSKILSVDELGVPKEVLALCHLPKGLVLVTGPTGSGKSTTLAALIDYINRVRSDHIITIEDPVEFVHPNKKCLINQRQVGEHTDSFKKALRAALREDPDIVLLGEMRDLETIAIALETAETGHLVFGTLHTSSAPATIDRIIDQYPPAQQAQIRVMLANSLKGVMAQMLCKKIGGGRAAAWEIMFGIPSISNLIREQKIFQIPSIMQTGRKLGMSLMNDSLFRLVKEGIVAPEEALSKANDKPGLLQMYQQANISMPAPKVDL
;
A
#
# COMPACT_ATOMS: atom_id res chain seq x y z
N MET A 1 -22.83 -45.47 2.44
CA MET A 1 -21.94 -45.80 1.30
C MET A 1 -21.36 -44.47 0.82
N ALA A 2 -20.12 -44.13 1.25
CA ALA A 2 -19.44 -42.93 0.79
C ALA A 2 -18.99 -43.18 -0.66
N MET A 3 -19.51 -42.39 -1.62
CA MET A 3 -18.97 -42.40 -2.98
C MET A 3 -17.56 -41.83 -2.91
N ALA A 4 -16.59 -42.66 -3.30
CA ALA A 4 -15.20 -42.21 -3.48
C ALA A 4 -15.18 -41.24 -4.67
N SER A 5 -15.25 -39.93 -4.38
CA SER A 5 -15.13 -38.91 -5.41
C SER A 5 -13.65 -38.83 -5.82
N PRO A 6 -13.31 -38.86 -7.11
CA PRO A 6 -11.94 -38.77 -7.59
C PRO A 6 -11.16 -37.54 -7.04
N ILE A 7 -11.88 -36.46 -6.75
CA ILE A 7 -11.28 -35.26 -6.17
C ILE A 7 -10.88 -35.47 -4.71
N ILE A 8 -11.65 -36.24 -3.91
CA ILE A 8 -11.31 -36.55 -2.52
C ILE A 8 -10.02 -37.34 -2.44
N ASP A 9 -9.83 -38.33 -3.31
CA ASP A 9 -8.58 -39.11 -3.37
C ASP A 9 -7.38 -38.24 -3.78
N LEU A 10 -7.58 -37.30 -4.70
CA LEU A 10 -6.56 -36.36 -5.09
C LEU A 10 -6.17 -35.43 -3.92
N LEU A 11 -7.14 -34.89 -3.18
CA LEU A 11 -6.91 -34.04 -2.02
C LEU A 11 -6.18 -34.81 -0.91
N LYS A 12 -6.57 -36.05 -0.62
CA LYS A 12 -5.87 -36.92 0.34
C LYS A 12 -4.42 -37.18 -0.04
N ARG A 13 -4.14 -37.48 -1.33
CA ARG A 13 -2.78 -37.66 -1.85
C ARG A 13 -1.97 -36.36 -1.80
N THR A 14 -2.56 -35.23 -2.16
CA THR A 14 -1.91 -33.92 -2.09
C THR A 14 -1.48 -33.61 -0.66
N LEU A 15 -2.35 -33.83 0.33
CA LEU A 15 -2.02 -33.70 1.74
C LEU A 15 -0.89 -34.64 2.19
N SER A 16 -0.88 -35.89 1.74
CA SER A 16 0.12 -36.87 2.14
C SER A 16 1.54 -36.51 1.68
N VAL A 17 1.67 -35.68 0.64
CA VAL A 17 2.96 -35.19 0.12
C VAL A 17 3.25 -33.74 0.52
N GLY A 18 2.46 -33.16 1.43
CA GLY A 18 2.69 -31.81 1.97
C GLY A 18 2.21 -30.68 1.05
N GLY A 19 1.29 -30.97 0.12
CA GLY A 19 0.69 -29.93 -0.72
C GLY A 19 -0.35 -29.09 0.05
N SER A 20 -0.43 -27.80 -0.26
CA SER A 20 -1.30 -26.82 0.41
C SER A 20 -2.54 -26.43 -0.38
N GLU A 21 -2.56 -26.66 -1.71
CA GLU A 21 -3.67 -26.25 -2.55
C GLU A 21 -3.79 -27.15 -3.79
N VAL A 22 -5.02 -27.37 -4.26
CA VAL A 22 -5.32 -28.01 -5.55
C VAL A 22 -6.16 -27.05 -6.39
N ARG A 23 -5.76 -26.86 -7.66
CA ARG A 23 -6.42 -25.95 -8.61
C ARG A 23 -6.92 -26.71 -9.84
N LEU A 24 -8.17 -26.52 -10.16
CA LEU A 24 -8.83 -27.00 -11.38
C LEU A 24 -9.18 -25.80 -12.25
N ILE A 25 -8.46 -25.62 -13.35
CA ILE A 25 -8.61 -24.46 -14.26
C ILE A 25 -8.90 -24.98 -15.67
N PRO A 26 -9.94 -24.48 -16.35
CA PRO A 26 -10.26 -24.91 -17.73
C PRO A 26 -9.08 -24.71 -18.68
N GLY A 27 -8.84 -25.69 -19.53
CA GLY A 27 -7.72 -25.68 -20.48
C GLY A 27 -6.36 -26.03 -19.90
N ARG A 28 -6.26 -26.21 -18.57
CA ARG A 28 -5.01 -26.62 -17.88
C ARG A 28 -5.18 -28.00 -17.25
N ARG A 29 -4.08 -28.69 -17.04
CA ARG A 29 -4.05 -29.88 -16.18
C ARG A 29 -4.30 -29.46 -14.73
N THR A 30 -4.70 -30.41 -13.89
CA THR A 30 -4.83 -30.17 -12.46
C THR A 30 -3.49 -29.73 -11.88
N VAL A 31 -3.47 -28.60 -11.18
CA VAL A 31 -2.28 -28.06 -10.53
C VAL A 31 -2.33 -28.32 -9.03
N VAL A 32 -1.25 -28.82 -8.48
CA VAL A 32 -1.04 -29.00 -7.03
C VAL A 32 0.04 -28.02 -6.57
N VAL A 33 -0.25 -27.24 -5.55
CA VAL A 33 0.71 -26.31 -4.96
C VAL A 33 1.44 -27.02 -3.82
N MET A 34 2.75 -27.11 -3.93
CA MET A 34 3.67 -27.72 -2.98
C MET A 34 4.55 -26.64 -2.35
N PRO A 35 5.19 -26.87 -1.20
CA PRO A 35 6.13 -25.90 -0.60
C PRO A 35 7.31 -25.51 -1.53
N GLN A 36 7.60 -26.34 -2.54
CA GLN A 36 8.69 -26.13 -3.51
C GLN A 36 8.21 -25.48 -4.82
N GLY A 37 6.90 -25.20 -4.97
CA GLY A 37 6.29 -24.63 -6.16
C GLY A 37 5.08 -25.41 -6.69
N GLU A 38 4.58 -24.98 -7.85
CA GLU A 38 3.43 -25.61 -8.52
C GLU A 38 3.86 -26.84 -9.34
N SER A 39 3.07 -27.91 -9.26
CA SER A 39 3.27 -29.15 -10.03
C SER A 39 1.99 -29.53 -10.75
N GLU A 40 2.07 -29.84 -12.05
CA GLU A 40 0.93 -30.38 -12.81
C GLU A 40 0.80 -31.89 -12.62
N VAL A 41 -0.42 -32.33 -12.30
CA VAL A 41 -0.74 -33.76 -12.22
C VAL A 41 -0.86 -34.33 -13.63
N ARG A 42 -0.26 -35.49 -13.85
CA ARG A 42 -0.37 -36.19 -15.17
C ARG A 42 -1.84 -36.51 -15.49
N GLY A 43 -2.29 -36.10 -16.65
CA GLY A 43 -3.67 -36.32 -17.14
C GLY A 43 -4.03 -35.36 -18.27
N GLU A 44 -5.27 -35.40 -18.70
CA GLU A 44 -5.80 -34.48 -19.70
C GLU A 44 -6.10 -33.10 -19.09
N PRO A 45 -6.08 -32.04 -19.91
CA PRO A 45 -6.55 -30.71 -19.47
C PRO A 45 -8.00 -30.78 -18.99
N GLN A 46 -8.32 -29.99 -17.96
CA GLN A 46 -9.65 -29.91 -17.38
C GLN A 46 -10.58 -29.11 -18.32
N THR A 47 -11.83 -29.55 -18.46
CA THR A 47 -12.92 -28.78 -19.09
C THR A 47 -13.84 -28.25 -17.98
N SER A 48 -14.59 -27.16 -18.24
CA SER A 48 -15.57 -26.64 -17.30
C SER A 48 -16.58 -27.69 -16.83
N ASP A 49 -17.08 -28.52 -17.73
CA ASP A 49 -18.04 -29.60 -17.43
C ASP A 49 -17.42 -30.67 -16.52
N ARG A 50 -16.16 -31.01 -16.74
CA ARG A 50 -15.42 -31.95 -15.89
C ARG A 50 -15.14 -31.40 -14.52
N ILE A 51 -14.80 -30.12 -14.43
CA ILE A 51 -14.64 -29.40 -13.15
C ILE A 51 -15.98 -29.37 -12.40
N GLN A 52 -17.07 -29.06 -13.09
CA GLN A 52 -18.41 -29.04 -12.50
C GLN A 52 -18.80 -30.42 -11.95
N ALA A 53 -18.57 -31.48 -12.71
CA ALA A 53 -18.84 -32.84 -12.26
C ALA A 53 -18.03 -33.27 -11.02
N LEU A 54 -16.82 -32.72 -10.84
CA LEU A 54 -15.98 -32.96 -9.66
C LEU A 54 -16.41 -32.15 -8.45
N VAL A 55 -16.93 -30.95 -8.65
CA VAL A 55 -17.29 -29.98 -7.59
C VAL A 55 -18.74 -30.19 -7.10
N ASP A 56 -19.68 -30.45 -7.98
CA ASP A 56 -21.11 -30.59 -7.66
C ASP A 56 -21.41 -31.55 -6.50
N PRO A 57 -20.76 -32.73 -6.37
CA PRO A 57 -21.00 -33.62 -5.25
C PRO A 57 -20.58 -33.05 -3.89
N LEU A 58 -19.72 -32.04 -3.87
CA LEU A 58 -19.18 -31.40 -2.68
C LEU A 58 -19.99 -30.18 -2.22
N LEU A 59 -20.90 -29.67 -3.07
CA LEU A 59 -21.69 -28.49 -2.81
C LEU A 59 -23.02 -28.82 -2.12
N SER A 60 -23.35 -28.02 -1.09
CA SER A 60 -24.70 -28.00 -0.51
C SER A 60 -25.71 -27.42 -1.52
N PRO A 61 -27.03 -27.66 -1.35
CA PRO A 61 -28.06 -27.06 -2.22
C PRO A 61 -28.02 -25.52 -2.25
N GLU A 62 -27.56 -24.87 -1.17
CA GLU A 62 -27.39 -23.41 -1.10
C GLU A 62 -26.15 -22.97 -1.87
N ALA A 63 -25.03 -23.66 -1.69
CA ALA A 63 -23.78 -23.40 -2.41
C ALA A 63 -23.94 -23.56 -3.93
N ARG A 64 -24.75 -24.52 -4.39
CA ARG A 64 -25.09 -24.68 -5.83
C ARG A 64 -25.85 -23.48 -6.38
N ARG A 65 -26.79 -22.92 -5.60
CA ARG A 65 -27.51 -21.70 -5.99
C ARG A 65 -26.58 -20.48 -6.05
N SER A 66 -25.64 -20.36 -5.11
CA SER A 66 -24.63 -19.29 -5.14
C SER A 66 -23.66 -19.43 -6.32
N LEU A 67 -23.29 -20.63 -6.71
CA LEU A 67 -22.43 -20.85 -7.87
C LEU A 67 -23.09 -20.38 -9.18
N SER A 68 -24.43 -20.49 -9.30
CA SER A 68 -25.17 -19.95 -10.46
C SER A 68 -25.11 -18.42 -10.55
N SER A 69 -24.79 -17.71 -9.46
CA SER A 69 -24.52 -16.27 -9.44
C SER A 69 -23.04 -15.91 -9.73
N GLY A 70 -22.18 -16.89 -9.97
CA GLY A 70 -20.81 -16.74 -10.43
C GLY A 70 -19.70 -17.01 -9.43
N TYR A 71 -20.01 -17.17 -8.13
CA TYR A 71 -19.02 -17.38 -7.08
C TYR A 71 -19.58 -18.11 -5.87
N VAL A 72 -18.79 -19.04 -5.30
CA VAL A 72 -19.12 -19.72 -4.04
C VAL A 72 -17.87 -20.16 -3.29
N GLU A 73 -17.92 -20.05 -1.96
CA GLU A 73 -16.99 -20.71 -1.04
C GLU A 73 -17.78 -21.68 -0.16
N TRP A 74 -17.17 -22.81 0.16
CA TRP A 74 -17.76 -23.82 1.06
C TRP A 74 -16.69 -24.59 1.81
N GLU A 75 -17.08 -25.27 2.87
CA GLU A 75 -16.23 -26.18 3.62
C GLU A 75 -16.84 -27.58 3.64
N PHE A 76 -15.99 -28.59 3.58
CA PHE A 76 -16.41 -29.99 3.71
C PHE A 76 -15.36 -30.80 4.48
N PRO A 77 -15.77 -31.81 5.26
CA PRO A 77 -14.83 -32.64 6.02
C PRO A 77 -14.10 -33.62 5.08
N LEU A 78 -12.78 -33.69 5.22
CA LEU A 78 -11.98 -34.73 4.63
C LEU A 78 -11.66 -35.75 5.72
N GLU A 79 -12.18 -36.99 5.59
CA GLU A 79 -12.04 -38.05 6.58
C GLU A 79 -10.62 -38.14 7.15
N ASP A 80 -10.48 -38.13 8.48
CA ASP A 80 -9.23 -38.17 9.26
C ASP A 80 -8.22 -37.03 9.03
N LYS A 81 -8.56 -35.99 8.26
CA LYS A 81 -7.61 -34.93 7.88
C LYS A 81 -8.09 -33.49 8.18
N GLY A 82 -9.30 -33.34 8.72
CA GLY A 82 -9.88 -32.03 9.04
C GLY A 82 -10.68 -31.39 7.86
N PRO A 83 -11.22 -30.19 8.07
CA PRO A 83 -12.02 -29.51 7.03
C PRO A 83 -11.14 -28.97 5.90
N VAL A 84 -11.64 -29.10 4.69
CA VAL A 84 -11.07 -28.50 3.46
C VAL A 84 -11.98 -27.37 3.02
N ARG A 85 -11.38 -26.21 2.72
CA ARG A 85 -12.09 -25.07 2.14
C ARG A 85 -12.05 -25.15 0.62
N GLY A 86 -13.21 -25.19 -0.02
CA GLY A 86 -13.40 -25.11 -1.45
C GLY A 86 -13.84 -23.71 -1.88
N ARG A 87 -13.40 -23.30 -3.04
CA ARG A 87 -13.80 -22.07 -3.72
C ARG A 87 -14.05 -22.38 -5.19
N ALA A 88 -15.17 -21.91 -5.75
CA ALA A 88 -15.44 -22.02 -7.18
C ALA A 88 -15.91 -20.69 -7.75
N GLU A 89 -15.46 -20.37 -8.97
CA GLU A 89 -15.84 -19.14 -9.67
C GLU A 89 -16.11 -19.40 -11.14
N VAL A 90 -17.14 -18.73 -11.68
CA VAL A 90 -17.47 -18.74 -13.10
C VAL A 90 -17.06 -17.41 -13.72
N LYS A 91 -16.08 -17.43 -14.63
CA LYS A 91 -15.64 -16.26 -15.39
C LYS A 91 -15.78 -16.53 -16.88
N SER A 92 -16.46 -15.65 -17.60
CA SER A 92 -16.70 -15.79 -19.05
C SER A 92 -17.31 -17.13 -19.45
N GLY A 93 -18.22 -17.69 -18.61
CA GLY A 93 -18.85 -18.98 -18.84
C GLY A 93 -17.97 -20.20 -18.54
N GLN A 94 -16.78 -20.01 -17.97
CA GLN A 94 -15.87 -21.10 -17.61
C GLN A 94 -15.75 -21.23 -16.09
N LEU A 95 -15.93 -22.44 -15.56
CA LEU A 95 -15.84 -22.77 -14.14
C LEU A 95 -14.41 -23.14 -13.76
N SER A 96 -13.86 -22.46 -12.75
CA SER A 96 -12.60 -22.81 -12.07
C SER A 96 -12.89 -23.19 -10.63
N ALA A 97 -12.12 -24.12 -10.05
CA ALA A 97 -12.26 -24.52 -8.65
C ALA A 97 -10.88 -24.63 -7.96
N PHE A 98 -10.85 -24.26 -6.68
CA PHE A 98 -9.67 -24.19 -5.84
C PHE A 98 -9.98 -24.88 -4.50
N PHE A 99 -9.07 -25.71 -4.01
CA PHE A 99 -9.22 -26.42 -2.74
C PHE A 99 -8.01 -26.11 -1.86
N PHE A 100 -8.24 -25.50 -0.72
CA PHE A 100 -7.21 -25.10 0.26
C PHE A 100 -7.11 -26.15 1.36
N LEU A 101 -5.91 -26.67 1.55
CA LEU A 101 -5.60 -27.81 2.41
C LEU A 101 -4.88 -27.38 3.69
N ASP A 102 -5.10 -26.14 4.15
CA ASP A 102 -4.52 -25.62 5.38
C ASP A 102 -5.02 -26.43 6.60
N LEU A 103 -4.19 -27.31 7.11
CA LEU A 103 -4.46 -28.05 8.34
C LEU A 103 -4.38 -27.08 9.53
N CYS A 104 -5.52 -26.78 10.14
CA CYS A 104 -5.55 -26.38 11.54
C CYS A 104 -5.30 -27.66 12.38
N ASP A 105 -4.29 -27.65 13.26
CA ASP A 105 -4.14 -28.67 14.27
C ASP A 105 -5.36 -28.67 15.21
N ASN A 106 -5.60 -29.79 15.88
CA ASN A 106 -6.76 -30.02 16.76
C ASN A 106 -6.91 -29.01 17.93
N ASN A 107 -6.05 -27.96 18.00
CA ASN A 107 -6.05 -26.90 19.01
C ASN A 107 -6.33 -25.49 18.42
N GLY A 108 -6.69 -25.35 17.15
CA GLY A 108 -7.07 -24.06 16.58
C GLY A 108 -5.94 -23.04 16.39
N GLN A 109 -4.68 -23.45 16.50
CA GLN A 109 -3.54 -22.58 16.23
C GLN A 109 -3.02 -22.80 14.81
N ARG A 110 -2.85 -21.72 14.05
CA ARG A 110 -2.25 -21.72 12.72
C ARG A 110 -0.77 -22.13 12.83
N GLY A 111 -0.41 -23.30 12.33
CA GLY A 111 0.96 -23.76 12.26
C GLY A 111 1.78 -22.91 11.30
N ILE A 112 2.82 -22.24 11.83
CA ILE A 112 3.87 -21.60 11.05
C ILE A 112 4.69 -22.71 10.38
N PRO A 113 5.00 -22.70 9.08
CA PRO A 113 5.87 -23.69 8.46
C PRO A 113 7.27 -23.63 9.08
N ARG A 114 7.68 -24.70 9.72
CA ARG A 114 9.03 -24.86 10.25
C ARG A 114 10.01 -24.99 9.09
N ALA A 115 10.98 -24.09 9.01
CA ALA A 115 12.05 -24.13 8.02
C ALA A 115 12.75 -25.51 8.04
N ALA A 116 12.84 -26.16 6.88
CA ALA A 116 13.57 -27.38 6.69
C ALA A 116 15.08 -27.13 6.80
N ALA A 117 15.76 -28.00 7.55
CA ALA A 117 17.21 -28.02 7.70
C ALA A 117 17.90 -28.28 6.33
N PRO A 118 19.13 -27.77 6.11
CA PRO A 118 19.83 -27.93 4.83
C PRO A 118 20.23 -29.39 4.59
N ALA A 119 19.93 -29.90 3.41
CA ALA A 119 20.35 -31.22 2.94
C ALA A 119 21.83 -31.22 2.57
N PRO A 120 22.54 -32.38 2.72
CA PRO A 120 23.99 -32.46 2.49
C PRO A 120 24.33 -32.36 0.99
N ALA A 121 25.48 -31.73 0.74
CA ALA A 121 26.04 -31.54 -0.58
C ALA A 121 26.39 -32.87 -1.26
N PHE A 122 25.84 -33.10 -2.45
CA PHE A 122 26.32 -34.12 -3.38
C PHE A 122 27.17 -33.45 -4.47
N GLY A 123 28.32 -34.07 -4.71
CA GLY A 123 29.37 -33.60 -5.60
C GLY A 123 28.95 -33.49 -7.07
N ALA A 124 29.51 -32.52 -7.74
CA ALA A 124 29.37 -32.29 -9.18
C ALA A 124 30.23 -33.28 -10.00
N PRO A 125 29.73 -33.80 -11.13
CA PRO A 125 30.61 -34.32 -12.17
C PRO A 125 30.95 -33.19 -13.17
N ALA A 126 32.25 -33.08 -13.44
CA ALA A 126 32.80 -32.22 -14.47
C ALA A 126 32.43 -32.75 -15.86
N PHE A 127 31.82 -31.88 -16.70
CA PHE A 127 31.81 -32.12 -18.15
C PHE A 127 32.38 -30.88 -18.87
N GLY A 128 33.32 -31.19 -19.78
CA GLY A 128 34.15 -30.24 -20.51
C GLY A 128 33.35 -29.37 -21.49
N ALA A 129 33.85 -28.17 -21.67
CA ALA A 129 33.39 -27.21 -22.65
C ALA A 129 33.92 -27.53 -24.06
N PRO A 130 33.12 -27.36 -25.11
CA PRO A 130 33.66 -27.08 -26.42
C PRO A 130 33.67 -25.58 -26.70
N ALA A 131 34.82 -25.12 -27.16
CA ALA A 131 35.07 -23.77 -27.64
C ALA A 131 34.26 -23.51 -28.93
N PHE A 132 33.44 -22.45 -28.94
CA PHE A 132 32.93 -21.86 -30.17
C PHE A 132 33.49 -20.47 -30.37
N SER A 133 34.15 -20.32 -31.53
CA SER A 133 34.78 -19.11 -32.06
C SER A 133 33.69 -18.05 -32.40
N ALA A 134 33.95 -16.80 -32.06
CA ALA A 134 33.14 -15.66 -32.44
C ALA A 134 33.25 -15.33 -33.93
N PRO A 135 32.17 -14.98 -34.64
CA PRO A 135 32.29 -14.29 -35.94
C PRO A 135 32.34 -12.78 -35.72
N GLY A 136 33.23 -12.13 -36.51
CA GLY A 136 33.49 -10.71 -36.49
C GLY A 136 32.35 -9.83 -37.03
N PRO A 137 32.44 -8.51 -36.84
CA PRO A 137 31.35 -7.57 -37.10
C PRO A 137 31.15 -7.30 -38.59
N ALA A 138 29.90 -7.29 -39.05
CA ALA A 138 29.52 -6.86 -40.39
C ALA A 138 29.41 -5.32 -40.49
N PRO A 139 29.69 -4.70 -41.64
CA PRO A 139 29.74 -3.26 -41.81
C PRO A 139 28.33 -2.63 -41.94
N ALA A 140 28.22 -1.41 -41.42
CA ALA A 140 27.03 -0.56 -41.52
C ALA A 140 26.79 -0.06 -42.95
N PRO A 141 25.51 0.06 -43.40
CA PRO A 141 25.21 0.75 -44.64
C PRO A 141 25.13 2.27 -44.40
N ALA A 142 25.89 3.02 -45.20
CA ALA A 142 25.80 4.45 -45.30
C ALA A 142 24.56 4.84 -46.10
N TYR A 143 23.73 5.72 -45.54
CA TYR A 143 22.74 6.49 -46.31
C TYR A 143 23.09 7.96 -46.31
N GLY A 144 23.25 8.47 -47.55
CA GLY A 144 23.67 9.81 -47.84
C GLY A 144 22.58 10.87 -47.54
N MET A 145 23.09 12.03 -47.18
CA MET A 145 22.36 13.29 -47.13
C MET A 145 21.88 13.70 -48.54
N ASN A 146 20.60 14.08 -48.63
CA ASN A 146 20.15 15.08 -49.60
C ASN A 146 18.91 15.75 -49.04
N ALA A 147 19.03 17.02 -48.68
CA ALA A 147 17.94 17.98 -48.72
C ALA A 147 17.94 18.61 -50.13
N PRO A 148 16.82 18.98 -50.70
CA PRO A 148 16.29 20.32 -50.50
C PRO A 148 14.75 20.45 -50.67
N GLY A 149 14.22 21.61 -50.29
CA GLY A 149 13.00 22.12 -50.89
C GLY A 149 11.91 22.59 -49.95
N ALA A 150 11.95 23.85 -49.61
CA ALA A 150 10.85 24.63 -49.08
C ALA A 150 9.71 24.72 -50.11
N ALA A 151 8.46 24.56 -49.66
CA ALA A 151 7.25 25.14 -50.27
C ALA A 151 6.16 25.20 -49.20
N SER A 152 5.93 26.33 -48.62
CA SER A 152 4.80 27.26 -48.67
C SER A 152 3.40 26.65 -48.60
N ILE A 153 2.75 26.86 -47.46
CA ILE A 153 1.46 27.59 -47.25
C ILE A 153 0.25 27.07 -48.04
N ILE A 154 -0.72 26.53 -47.30
CA ILE A 154 -2.13 26.85 -47.54
C ILE A 154 -2.81 27.01 -46.16
N GLU A 155 -3.12 28.29 -45.84
CA GLU A 155 -4.16 28.66 -44.87
C GLU A 155 -5.51 28.21 -45.43
N ALA A 156 -6.25 27.42 -44.68
CA ALA A 156 -7.67 27.21 -44.91
C ALA A 156 -8.41 27.71 -43.68
N ASP A 157 -8.97 28.90 -43.83
CA ASP A 157 -10.04 29.47 -43.02
C ASP A 157 -11.16 28.45 -42.89
N ILE A 158 -11.46 28.02 -41.67
CA ILE A 158 -12.72 27.37 -41.35
C ILE A 158 -13.44 28.24 -40.33
N ASP A 159 -14.32 29.08 -40.91
CA ASP A 159 -15.44 29.73 -40.22
C ASP A 159 -16.25 28.66 -39.45
N ARG A 160 -16.13 28.64 -38.15
CA ARG A 160 -17.03 27.90 -37.27
C ARG A 160 -17.97 28.87 -36.58
N ALA A 161 -19.18 28.93 -37.11
CA ALA A 161 -20.31 29.51 -36.44
C ALA A 161 -20.53 28.87 -35.06
N PRO A 162 -20.96 29.62 -34.03
CA PRO A 162 -21.20 29.06 -32.70
C PRO A 162 -22.41 28.12 -32.74
N LEU A 163 -22.19 26.87 -32.31
CA LEU A 163 -23.26 25.90 -32.12
C LEU A 163 -24.21 26.39 -31.02
N ALA A 164 -25.49 26.49 -31.34
CA ALA A 164 -26.56 26.79 -30.39
C ALA A 164 -26.61 25.75 -29.27
N PRO A 165 -26.95 26.14 -28.01
CA PRO A 165 -27.00 25.21 -26.88
C PRO A 165 -28.16 24.23 -27.06
N ASN A 166 -27.85 22.93 -26.86
CA ASN A 166 -28.80 21.83 -26.87
C ASN A 166 -29.71 21.90 -25.62
N PRO A 167 -31.04 22.00 -25.73
CA PRO A 167 -31.95 22.28 -24.62
C PRO A 167 -32.34 21.07 -23.77
N SER A 168 -31.64 19.94 -23.85
CA SER A 168 -32.03 18.70 -23.13
C SER A 168 -31.04 18.19 -22.07
N ARG A 169 -30.16 19.03 -21.55
CA ARG A 169 -29.37 18.70 -20.39
C ARG A 169 -29.83 19.56 -19.21
N PRO A 170 -30.36 18.99 -18.12
CA PRO A 170 -30.62 19.79 -16.93
C PRO A 170 -29.30 20.42 -16.47
N PRO A 171 -29.31 21.67 -15.99
CA PRO A 171 -28.11 22.29 -15.45
C PRO A 171 -27.56 21.40 -14.34
N PHE A 172 -26.24 21.15 -14.37
CA PHE A 172 -25.55 20.65 -13.21
C PHE A 172 -25.94 21.55 -12.05
N SER A 173 -26.85 21.07 -11.21
CA SER A 173 -27.00 21.65 -9.89
C SER A 173 -25.62 21.55 -9.26
N GLU A 174 -25.04 22.67 -8.90
CA GLU A 174 -24.01 22.73 -7.89
C GLU A 174 -24.57 21.96 -6.69
N SER A 175 -24.29 20.67 -6.63
CA SER A 175 -24.30 19.97 -5.37
C SER A 175 -23.15 20.61 -4.57
N ARG A 176 -23.43 21.77 -4.00
CA ARG A 176 -22.79 22.18 -2.77
C ARG A 176 -22.81 20.92 -1.94
N SER A 177 -21.64 20.29 -1.76
CA SER A 177 -21.40 19.40 -0.65
C SER A 177 -22.02 20.12 0.54
N GLY A 178 -23.16 19.62 0.98
CA GLY A 178 -23.94 20.25 2.03
C GLY A 178 -23.18 20.13 3.34
N ILE A 179 -22.27 21.08 3.55
CA ILE A 179 -21.79 21.42 4.88
C ILE A 179 -22.96 22.15 5.53
N SER A 180 -23.91 21.37 6.03
CA SER A 180 -24.92 21.88 6.94
C SER A 180 -24.24 22.23 8.23
N ALA A 181 -23.88 23.48 8.37
CA ALA A 181 -23.63 24.07 9.67
C ALA A 181 -24.97 24.07 10.45
N VAL A 182 -25.32 22.94 11.04
CA VAL A 182 -26.48 22.84 11.93
C VAL A 182 -26.00 23.18 13.34
N SER A 183 -26.12 24.41 13.71
CA SER A 183 -26.05 24.86 15.09
C SER A 183 -27.27 24.30 15.84
N GLY A 184 -27.07 23.31 16.73
CA GLY A 184 -28.05 22.84 17.69
C GLY A 184 -28.81 21.54 17.37
N GLY A 185 -28.36 20.72 16.41
CA GLY A 185 -28.90 19.39 16.10
C GLY A 185 -28.25 18.25 16.89
N PRO A 186 -28.65 16.98 16.64
CA PRO A 186 -28.12 15.79 17.32
C PRO A 186 -26.62 15.57 17.15
N THR A 187 -25.95 16.25 16.22
CA THR A 187 -24.49 16.25 16.03
C THR A 187 -23.74 17.06 17.11
N ALA A 188 -24.41 17.96 17.82
CA ALA A 188 -23.75 18.84 18.79
C ALA A 188 -23.04 18.11 19.94
N GLU A 189 -23.48 16.88 20.25
CA GLU A 189 -22.90 16.08 21.34
C GLU A 189 -21.58 15.44 20.93
N ILE A 190 -21.51 14.83 19.75
CA ILE A 190 -20.25 14.27 19.22
C ILE A 190 -19.24 15.40 18.91
N ASP A 191 -19.71 16.53 18.38
CA ASP A 191 -18.85 17.69 18.09
C ASP A 191 -18.17 18.24 19.37
N ARG A 192 -18.87 18.21 20.50
CA ARG A 192 -18.29 18.57 21.81
C ARG A 192 -17.19 17.63 22.24
N LEU A 193 -17.37 16.31 22.05
CA LEU A 193 -16.35 15.31 22.36
C LEU A 193 -15.11 15.49 21.49
N LEU A 194 -15.31 15.70 20.17
CA LEU A 194 -14.24 15.92 19.23
C LEU A 194 -13.48 17.23 19.48
N LYS A 195 -14.17 18.31 19.87
CA LYS A 195 -13.52 19.54 20.32
C LYS A 195 -12.64 19.31 21.56
N ARG A 196 -13.16 18.58 22.54
CA ARG A 196 -12.39 18.24 23.76
C ARG A 196 -11.18 17.37 23.45
N LEU A 197 -11.28 16.42 22.51
CA LEU A 197 -10.15 15.64 22.02
C LEU A 197 -9.02 16.56 21.50
N VAL A 198 -9.36 17.50 20.62
CA VAL A 198 -8.37 18.42 20.02
C VAL A 198 -7.79 19.38 21.06
N GLU A 199 -8.63 19.97 21.93
CA GLU A 199 -8.20 20.86 23.02
C GLU A 199 -7.22 20.18 23.98
N SER A 200 -7.45 18.89 24.31
CA SER A 200 -6.57 18.10 25.16
C SER A 200 -5.32 17.58 24.45
N LYS A 201 -5.15 17.88 23.15
CA LYS A 201 -4.08 17.36 22.29
C LYS A 201 -4.04 15.83 22.20
N GLY A 202 -5.21 15.20 22.33
CA GLY A 202 -5.36 13.75 22.12
C GLY A 202 -5.23 13.38 20.64
N SER A 203 -4.82 12.16 20.38
CA SER A 203 -4.70 11.62 19.02
C SER A 203 -5.96 10.89 18.56
N ASP A 204 -6.63 10.20 19.48
CA ASP A 204 -7.79 9.37 19.18
C ASP A 204 -8.86 9.52 20.28
N LEU A 205 -10.14 9.54 19.89
CA LEU A 205 -11.29 9.40 20.77
C LEU A 205 -11.84 8.00 20.62
N HIS A 206 -11.94 7.26 21.72
CA HIS A 206 -12.52 5.91 21.78
C HIS A 206 -13.87 5.99 22.48
N MET A 207 -14.88 5.45 21.84
CA MET A 207 -16.25 5.40 22.34
C MET A 207 -16.73 3.94 22.32
N SER A 208 -17.09 3.41 23.49
CA SER A 208 -17.63 2.04 23.63
C SER A 208 -18.74 2.03 24.66
N VAL A 209 -19.74 1.18 24.45
CA VAL A 209 -20.84 1.00 25.41
C VAL A 209 -20.28 0.55 26.75
N SER A 210 -20.90 1.04 27.84
CA SER A 210 -20.54 0.80 29.25
C SER A 210 -19.22 1.44 29.72
N ALA A 211 -18.57 2.27 28.87
CA ALA A 211 -17.40 3.06 29.25
C ALA A 211 -17.68 4.56 29.00
N PRO A 212 -17.09 5.49 29.78
CA PRO A 212 -17.09 6.89 29.39
C PRO A 212 -16.29 7.09 28.10
N PRO A 213 -16.49 8.17 27.33
CA PRO A 213 -15.63 8.51 26.23
C PRO A 213 -14.16 8.61 26.71
N MET A 214 -13.25 7.98 25.98
CA MET A 214 -11.83 7.92 26.34
C MET A 214 -10.98 8.53 25.25
N ILE A 215 -9.92 9.22 25.62
CA ILE A 215 -8.95 9.80 24.68
C ILE A 215 -7.60 9.11 24.81
N ARG A 216 -6.91 8.99 23.68
CA ARG A 216 -5.51 8.59 23.65
C ARG A 216 -4.65 9.87 23.63
N LYS A 217 -3.81 10.05 24.63
CA LYS A 217 -2.88 11.17 24.75
C LYS A 217 -1.50 10.64 25.11
N ASP A 218 -0.48 11.09 24.39
CA ASP A 218 0.92 10.66 24.56
C ASP A 218 1.14 9.13 24.59
N GLY A 219 0.20 8.38 23.99
CA GLY A 219 0.21 6.91 23.91
C GLY A 219 -0.65 6.20 24.95
N GLU A 220 -1.08 6.90 26.02
CA GLU A 220 -1.95 6.37 27.07
C GLU A 220 -3.42 6.67 26.80
N ILE A 221 -4.31 5.82 27.30
CA ILE A 221 -5.76 6.00 27.20
C ILE A 221 -6.29 6.50 28.54
N GLU A 222 -6.96 7.65 28.51
CA GLU A 222 -7.57 8.26 29.70
C GLU A 222 -9.05 8.60 29.48
N ALA A 223 -9.88 8.52 30.53
CA ALA A 223 -11.28 8.89 30.44
C ALA A 223 -11.46 10.39 30.35
N LEU A 224 -12.34 10.87 29.47
CA LEU A 224 -12.77 12.26 29.43
C LEU A 224 -13.61 12.57 30.67
N THR A 225 -13.12 13.47 31.53
CA THR A 225 -13.81 13.90 32.74
C THR A 225 -15.10 14.63 32.42
N GLY A 226 -16.16 14.35 33.19
CA GLY A 226 -17.45 15.01 33.06
C GLY A 226 -18.44 14.36 32.07
N PHE A 227 -18.11 13.16 31.55
CA PHE A 227 -19.01 12.37 30.72
C PHE A 227 -19.37 11.05 31.40
N PRO A 228 -20.67 10.67 31.42
CA PRO A 228 -21.10 9.38 31.96
C PRO A 228 -20.70 8.22 31.03
N PRO A 229 -20.73 6.97 31.53
CA PRO A 229 -20.64 5.79 30.65
C PRO A 229 -21.67 5.83 29.54
N LEU A 230 -21.26 5.45 28.33
CA LEU A 230 -22.12 5.44 27.14
C LEU A 230 -23.09 4.26 27.18
N THR A 231 -24.34 4.51 26.76
CA THR A 231 -25.34 3.48 26.53
C THR A 231 -25.51 3.19 25.05
N PRO A 232 -26.10 2.04 24.64
CA PRO A 232 -26.38 1.76 23.24
C PRO A 232 -27.16 2.89 22.56
N GLU A 233 -28.19 3.43 23.24
CA GLU A 233 -29.05 4.50 22.73
C GLU A 233 -28.27 5.83 22.57
N SER A 234 -27.36 6.13 23.51
CA SER A 234 -26.52 7.33 23.43
C SER A 234 -25.52 7.24 22.29
N MET A 235 -24.93 6.06 22.07
CA MET A 235 -24.02 5.80 20.95
C MET A 235 -24.73 5.98 19.60
N GLU A 236 -25.88 5.32 19.42
CA GLU A 236 -26.66 5.43 18.18
C GLU A 236 -27.08 6.88 17.91
N ARG A 237 -27.60 7.57 18.91
CA ARG A 237 -28.03 8.97 18.81
C ARG A 237 -26.89 9.92 18.43
N MET A 238 -25.68 9.70 18.95
CA MET A 238 -24.54 10.56 18.66
C MET A 238 -23.87 10.25 17.32
N ILE A 239 -23.78 8.98 16.96
CA ILE A 239 -22.94 8.52 15.85
C ILE A 239 -23.75 8.44 14.54
N MET A 240 -24.93 7.84 14.52
CA MET A 240 -25.67 7.60 13.28
C MET A 240 -26.00 8.86 12.45
N PRO A 241 -26.24 10.04 13.08
CA PRO A 241 -26.47 11.27 12.31
C PRO A 241 -25.27 11.78 11.52
N ILE A 242 -24.04 11.41 11.91
CA ILE A 242 -22.79 11.84 11.21
C ILE A 242 -22.28 10.81 10.21
N VAL A 243 -22.85 9.61 10.19
CA VAL A 243 -22.47 8.54 9.27
C VAL A 243 -23.07 8.81 7.90
N PRO A 244 -22.29 8.84 6.81
CA PRO A 244 -22.81 8.91 5.45
C PRO A 244 -23.74 7.73 5.12
N ASP A 245 -24.76 7.94 4.31
CA ASP A 245 -25.78 6.90 4.04
C ASP A 245 -25.19 5.62 3.48
N ARG A 246 -24.21 5.71 2.58
CA ARG A 246 -23.46 4.55 2.08
C ARG A 246 -22.80 3.75 3.21
N ASN A 247 -22.20 4.44 4.19
CA ASN A 247 -21.54 3.82 5.32
C ASN A 247 -22.52 3.24 6.34
N LYS A 248 -23.76 3.76 6.43
CA LYS A 248 -24.83 3.13 7.19
C LYS A 248 -25.21 1.78 6.60
N ASP A 249 -25.35 1.70 5.27
CA ASP A 249 -25.67 0.43 4.57
C ASP A 249 -24.51 -0.58 4.71
N GLU A 250 -23.27 -0.12 4.63
CA GLU A 250 -22.08 -0.95 4.86
C GLU A 250 -22.06 -1.48 6.30
N PHE A 251 -22.19 -0.60 7.28
CA PHE A 251 -22.20 -0.95 8.70
C PHE A 251 -23.33 -1.92 9.08
N ALA A 252 -24.52 -1.73 8.52
CA ALA A 252 -25.65 -2.65 8.74
C ALA A 252 -25.36 -4.07 8.23
N ARG A 253 -24.51 -4.22 7.22
CA ARG A 253 -24.17 -5.50 6.59
C ARG A 253 -22.92 -6.15 7.19
N THR A 254 -21.88 -5.35 7.47
CA THR A 254 -20.54 -5.86 7.83
C THR A 254 -20.22 -5.68 9.31
N HIS A 255 -20.98 -4.86 10.04
CA HIS A 255 -20.72 -4.44 11.41
C HIS A 255 -19.41 -3.67 11.60
N ASP A 256 -18.86 -3.14 10.50
CA ASP A 256 -17.64 -2.32 10.45
C ASP A 256 -17.77 -1.32 9.31
N SER A 257 -17.31 -0.08 9.52
CA SER A 257 -17.25 0.93 8.45
C SER A 257 -16.28 2.05 8.78
N ASP A 258 -15.52 2.48 7.77
CA ASP A 258 -14.59 3.61 7.86
C ASP A 258 -15.14 4.80 7.05
N PHE A 259 -15.11 6.01 7.65
CA PHE A 259 -15.46 7.25 6.95
C PHE A 259 -14.68 8.45 7.48
N ALA A 260 -14.70 9.56 6.74
CA ALA A 260 -14.14 10.82 7.20
C ALA A 260 -15.23 11.73 7.75
N TYR A 261 -14.99 12.37 8.88
CA TYR A 261 -15.87 13.39 9.45
C TYR A 261 -15.12 14.71 9.61
N GLU A 262 -15.68 15.79 9.09
CA GLU A 262 -15.08 17.11 9.17
C GLU A 262 -15.86 18.01 10.14
N LEU A 263 -15.15 18.59 11.10
CA LEU A 263 -15.70 19.63 11.96
C LEU A 263 -15.20 21.00 11.46
N PRO A 264 -16.07 21.79 10.79
CA PRO A 264 -15.67 23.04 10.16
C PRO A 264 -14.97 23.99 11.13
N GLY A 265 -13.82 24.54 10.71
CA GLY A 265 -13.01 25.43 11.52
C GLY A 265 -12.16 24.75 12.60
N LEU A 266 -12.18 23.42 12.71
CA LEU A 266 -11.35 22.67 13.65
C LEU A 266 -10.38 21.73 12.93
N CYS A 267 -10.86 20.57 12.50
CA CYS A 267 -10.08 19.59 11.74
C CYS A 267 -10.98 18.48 11.18
N ARG A 268 -10.39 17.57 10.40
CA ARG A 268 -11.03 16.32 9.96
C ARG A 268 -10.66 15.19 10.93
N PHE A 269 -11.54 14.17 10.93
CA PHE A 269 -11.35 12.95 11.71
C PHE A 269 -11.54 11.74 10.80
N ARG A 270 -10.70 10.74 10.94
CA ARG A 270 -10.99 9.40 10.43
C ARG A 270 -11.80 8.68 11.49
N ALA A 271 -13.00 8.29 11.14
CA ALA A 271 -13.92 7.55 11.98
C ALA A 271 -13.94 6.08 11.55
N ASN A 272 -13.81 5.17 12.50
CA ASN A 272 -14.10 3.76 12.34
C ASN A 272 -15.25 3.40 13.27
N LEU A 273 -16.28 2.77 12.74
CA LEU A 273 -17.38 2.17 13.48
C LEU A 273 -17.23 0.67 13.50
N PHE A 274 -17.54 0.07 14.63
CA PHE A 274 -17.51 -1.38 14.79
C PHE A 274 -18.60 -1.84 15.79
N VAL A 275 -18.87 -3.12 15.82
CA VAL A 275 -19.75 -3.74 16.83
C VAL A 275 -18.93 -4.73 17.64
N ASP A 276 -18.97 -4.57 18.98
CA ASP A 276 -18.38 -5.51 19.92
C ASP A 276 -19.48 -6.24 20.74
N LEU A 277 -19.07 -7.05 21.70
CA LEU A 277 -19.99 -7.79 22.59
C LEU A 277 -21.00 -6.88 23.33
N LYS A 278 -20.66 -5.62 23.56
CA LYS A 278 -21.47 -4.66 24.33
C LYS A 278 -22.36 -3.80 23.43
N GLY A 279 -22.11 -3.78 22.13
CA GLY A 279 -22.85 -3.01 21.14
C GLY A 279 -21.94 -2.19 20.22
N MET A 280 -22.45 -1.07 19.72
CA MET A 280 -21.72 -0.19 18.81
C MET A 280 -20.54 0.46 19.52
N GLY A 281 -19.38 0.45 18.85
CA GLY A 281 -18.18 1.22 19.20
C GLY A 281 -17.79 2.18 18.09
N ALA A 282 -17.04 3.24 18.44
CA ALA A 282 -16.49 4.18 17.47
C ALA A 282 -15.10 4.66 17.91
N VAL A 283 -14.21 4.82 16.94
CA VAL A 283 -12.91 5.44 17.16
C VAL A 283 -12.74 6.60 16.17
N PHE A 284 -12.41 7.78 16.69
CA PHE A 284 -12.14 8.96 15.87
C PHE A 284 -10.67 9.35 16.02
N ARG A 285 -9.92 9.30 14.93
CA ARG A 285 -8.54 9.77 14.87
C ARG A 285 -8.47 11.17 14.32
N VAL A 286 -7.78 12.06 15.02
CA VAL A 286 -7.53 13.44 14.56
C VAL A 286 -6.65 13.42 13.30
N ILE A 287 -7.14 14.06 12.23
CA ILE A 287 -6.35 14.37 11.04
C ILE A 287 -5.89 15.82 11.16
N PRO A 288 -4.57 16.10 11.28
CA PRO A 288 -4.08 17.45 11.41
C PRO A 288 -4.49 18.32 10.22
N SER A 289 -5.06 19.50 10.47
CA SER A 289 -5.44 20.44 9.41
C SER A 289 -4.25 21.24 8.87
N LYS A 290 -3.21 21.43 9.69
CA LYS A 290 -2.00 22.17 9.30
C LYS A 290 -1.01 21.25 8.59
N ILE A 291 -0.71 21.56 7.35
CA ILE A 291 0.41 20.95 6.63
C ILE A 291 1.69 21.61 7.13
N LEU A 292 2.60 20.81 7.70
CA LEU A 292 3.92 21.28 8.11
C LEU A 292 4.79 21.50 6.87
N SER A 293 5.63 22.52 6.91
CA SER A 293 6.59 22.78 5.83
C SER A 293 7.74 21.76 5.86
N VAL A 294 8.42 21.63 4.73
CA VAL A 294 9.62 20.77 4.62
C VAL A 294 10.71 21.15 5.62
N ASP A 295 10.83 22.46 5.93
CA ASP A 295 11.79 22.99 6.91
C ASP A 295 11.36 22.63 8.35
N GLU A 296 10.06 22.78 8.70
CA GLU A 296 9.53 22.39 10.02
C GLU A 296 9.71 20.88 10.29
N LEU A 297 9.67 20.05 9.25
CA LEU A 297 9.91 18.60 9.34
C LEU A 297 11.39 18.23 9.36
N GLY A 298 12.29 19.15 9.02
CA GLY A 298 13.72 18.89 8.88
C GLY A 298 14.04 17.98 7.69
N VAL A 299 13.26 18.06 6.61
CA VAL A 299 13.54 17.32 5.37
C VAL A 299 14.85 17.82 4.77
N PRO A 300 15.81 16.94 4.47
CA PRO A 300 17.09 17.34 3.85
C PRO A 300 16.88 18.09 2.53
N LYS A 301 17.63 19.16 2.32
CA LYS A 301 17.47 20.04 1.15
C LYS A 301 17.69 19.32 -0.18
N GLU A 302 18.55 18.31 -0.19
CA GLU A 302 18.87 17.48 -1.35
C GLU A 302 17.63 16.72 -1.86
N VAL A 303 16.71 16.36 -0.95
CA VAL A 303 15.44 15.71 -1.30
C VAL A 303 14.55 16.63 -2.14
N LEU A 304 14.62 17.94 -1.92
CA LEU A 304 13.80 18.90 -2.67
C LEU A 304 14.12 18.89 -4.17
N ALA A 305 15.33 18.45 -4.56
CA ALA A 305 15.66 18.25 -5.96
C ALA A 305 14.72 17.24 -6.66
N LEU A 306 14.22 16.24 -5.92
CA LEU A 306 13.24 15.28 -6.45
C LEU A 306 11.92 15.95 -6.84
N CYS A 307 11.53 17.02 -6.14
CA CYS A 307 10.31 17.78 -6.40
C CYS A 307 10.37 18.59 -7.70
N HIS A 308 11.55 18.82 -8.25
CA HIS A 308 11.77 19.57 -9.51
C HIS A 308 11.92 18.67 -10.72
N LEU A 309 11.90 17.35 -10.55
CA LEU A 309 12.00 16.42 -11.67
C LEU A 309 10.76 16.51 -12.56
N PRO A 310 10.92 16.37 -13.90
CA PRO A 310 9.78 16.33 -14.81
C PRO A 310 9.04 14.99 -14.74
N LYS A 311 9.75 13.90 -14.45
CA LYS A 311 9.19 12.54 -14.40
C LYS A 311 10.03 11.59 -13.54
N GLY A 312 9.42 10.48 -13.17
CA GLY A 312 10.05 9.38 -12.45
C GLY A 312 9.28 9.00 -11.19
N LEU A 313 9.74 7.99 -10.50
CA LEU A 313 9.12 7.45 -9.29
C LEU A 313 9.92 7.87 -8.05
N VAL A 314 9.25 8.49 -7.10
CA VAL A 314 9.77 8.87 -5.78
C VAL A 314 8.96 8.14 -4.71
N LEU A 315 9.63 7.43 -3.83
CA LEU A 315 9.00 6.61 -2.80
C LEU A 315 9.30 7.13 -1.40
N VAL A 316 8.24 7.29 -0.59
CA VAL A 316 8.36 7.55 0.84
C VAL A 316 7.92 6.31 1.60
N THR A 317 8.82 5.69 2.35
CA THR A 317 8.59 4.39 2.97
C THR A 317 8.78 4.42 4.48
N GLY A 318 8.34 3.37 5.16
CA GLY A 318 8.44 3.24 6.62
C GLY A 318 7.22 2.55 7.21
N PRO A 319 7.29 2.09 8.46
CA PRO A 319 6.17 1.45 9.14
C PRO A 319 4.97 2.39 9.31
N THR A 320 3.83 1.84 9.69
CA THR A 320 2.66 2.65 10.05
C THR A 320 3.00 3.61 11.18
N GLY A 321 2.57 4.86 11.06
CA GLY A 321 2.87 5.90 12.05
C GLY A 321 4.27 6.51 11.95
N SER A 322 5.07 6.19 10.93
CA SER A 322 6.40 6.81 10.71
C SER A 322 6.33 8.23 10.13
N GLY A 323 5.14 8.74 9.79
CA GLY A 323 4.93 10.11 9.29
C GLY A 323 5.02 10.24 7.76
N LYS A 324 4.87 9.17 6.99
CA LYS A 324 4.93 9.17 5.51
C LYS A 324 3.98 10.19 4.89
N SER A 325 2.70 10.17 5.28
CA SER A 325 1.68 11.07 4.75
C SER A 325 1.99 12.53 5.06
N THR A 326 2.50 12.81 6.29
CA THR A 326 2.92 14.15 6.68
C THR A 326 4.08 14.65 5.80
N THR A 327 5.05 13.79 5.52
CA THR A 327 6.19 14.11 4.66
C THR A 327 5.75 14.35 3.21
N LEU A 328 4.91 13.45 2.67
CA LEU A 328 4.36 13.64 1.32
C LEU A 328 3.54 14.92 1.22
N ALA A 329 2.69 15.20 2.22
CA ALA A 329 1.93 16.44 2.25
C ALA A 329 2.85 17.68 2.22
N ALA A 330 3.96 17.65 2.97
CA ALA A 330 4.95 18.73 2.95
C ALA A 330 5.65 18.87 1.59
N LEU A 331 6.00 17.75 0.92
CA LEU A 331 6.60 17.77 -0.42
C LEU A 331 5.61 18.30 -1.46
N ILE A 332 4.36 17.85 -1.44
CA ILE A 332 3.29 18.36 -2.31
C ILE A 332 3.01 19.83 -2.06
N ASP A 333 2.97 20.27 -0.79
CA ASP A 333 2.81 21.68 -0.47
C ASP A 333 4.00 22.53 -0.94
N TYR A 334 5.22 22.01 -0.86
CA TYR A 334 6.40 22.65 -1.43
C TYR A 334 6.25 22.81 -2.96
N ILE A 335 5.90 21.74 -3.68
CA ILE A 335 5.67 21.76 -5.13
C ILE A 335 4.59 22.79 -5.47
N ASN A 336 3.45 22.76 -4.76
CA ASN A 336 2.31 23.67 -4.94
C ASN A 336 2.67 25.15 -4.75
N ARG A 337 3.75 25.46 -4.03
CA ARG A 337 4.27 26.83 -3.88
C ARG A 337 5.24 27.25 -4.98
N VAL A 338 5.99 26.30 -5.56
CA VAL A 338 7.11 26.63 -6.45
C VAL A 338 6.83 26.33 -7.93
N ARG A 339 5.98 25.34 -8.23
CA ARG A 339 5.64 24.90 -9.60
C ARG A 339 4.22 25.31 -9.98
N SER A 340 3.91 25.25 -11.28
CA SER A 340 2.56 25.55 -11.83
C SER A 340 2.07 24.34 -12.63
N ASP A 341 1.82 23.23 -11.92
CA ASP A 341 1.51 21.91 -12.46
C ASP A 341 0.11 21.46 -12.04
N HIS A 342 -0.40 20.42 -12.71
CA HIS A 342 -1.58 19.69 -12.31
C HIS A 342 -1.19 18.48 -11.46
N ILE A 343 -1.62 18.45 -10.21
CA ILE A 343 -1.34 17.37 -9.25
C ILE A 343 -2.64 16.61 -9.00
N ILE A 344 -2.59 15.29 -9.18
CA ILE A 344 -3.70 14.40 -8.82
C ILE A 344 -3.24 13.52 -7.66
N THR A 345 -3.99 13.51 -6.55
CA THR A 345 -3.76 12.57 -5.46
C THR A 345 -4.84 11.48 -5.43
N ILE A 346 -4.43 10.26 -5.11
CA ILE A 346 -5.32 9.11 -4.92
C ILE A 346 -4.98 8.51 -3.56
N GLU A 347 -5.92 8.57 -2.63
CA GLU A 347 -5.68 8.29 -1.20
C GLU A 347 -6.81 7.46 -0.58
N ASP A 348 -6.53 6.80 0.55
CA ASP A 348 -7.51 5.98 1.27
C ASP A 348 -7.27 6.03 2.80
N PRO A 349 -7.89 7.00 3.51
CA PRO A 349 -8.55 8.22 3.01
C PRO A 349 -7.58 9.37 2.74
N VAL A 350 -8.11 10.53 2.26
CA VAL A 350 -7.36 11.80 2.19
C VAL A 350 -7.03 12.27 3.60
N GLU A 351 -5.71 12.32 3.93
CA GLU A 351 -5.25 12.78 5.25
C GLU A 351 -5.03 14.29 5.33
N PHE A 352 -4.58 14.93 4.25
CA PHE A 352 -4.34 16.38 4.22
C PHE A 352 -5.04 17.01 3.02
N VAL A 353 -5.80 18.07 3.26
CA VAL A 353 -6.44 18.84 2.18
C VAL A 353 -5.49 19.94 1.71
N HIS A 354 -5.14 19.91 0.44
CA HIS A 354 -4.26 20.87 -0.19
C HIS A 354 -5.07 21.99 -0.88
N PRO A 355 -4.95 23.25 -0.41
CA PRO A 355 -5.53 24.37 -1.18
C PRO A 355 -4.72 24.58 -2.47
N ASN A 356 -5.39 24.95 -3.55
CA ASN A 356 -4.71 25.39 -4.77
C ASN A 356 -3.89 26.66 -4.48
N LYS A 357 -2.59 26.65 -4.85
CA LYS A 357 -1.69 27.81 -4.78
C LYS A 357 -1.21 28.15 -6.18
N LYS A 358 -0.05 27.64 -6.62
CA LYS A 358 0.38 27.74 -8.01
C LYS A 358 -0.06 26.54 -8.84
N CYS A 359 -0.17 25.37 -8.21
CA CYS A 359 -0.66 24.15 -8.86
C CYS A 359 -2.18 24.06 -8.78
N LEU A 360 -2.77 23.36 -9.75
CA LEU A 360 -4.11 22.79 -9.64
C LEU A 360 -3.98 21.44 -8.92
N ILE A 361 -4.72 21.23 -7.82
CA ILE A 361 -4.67 19.97 -7.07
C ILE A 361 -6.06 19.33 -7.02
N ASN A 362 -6.16 18.13 -7.55
CA ASN A 362 -7.36 17.29 -7.48
C ASN A 362 -7.09 16.09 -6.59
N GLN A 363 -7.81 15.98 -5.46
CA GLN A 363 -7.67 14.90 -4.49
C GLN A 363 -8.83 13.93 -4.62
N ARG A 364 -8.52 12.64 -4.81
CA ARG A 364 -9.51 11.58 -4.99
C ARG A 364 -9.38 10.56 -3.88
N GLN A 365 -10.43 10.41 -3.09
CA GLN A 365 -10.51 9.41 -2.03
C GLN A 365 -11.14 8.12 -2.57
N VAL A 366 -10.47 6.99 -2.32
CA VAL A 366 -11.02 5.67 -2.64
C VAL A 366 -12.25 5.43 -1.77
N GLY A 367 -13.26 4.83 -2.38
CA GLY A 367 -14.52 4.60 -1.70
C GLY A 367 -15.51 5.77 -1.76
N GLU A 368 -15.06 7.01 -1.96
CA GLU A 368 -15.90 8.21 -2.03
C GLU A 368 -15.91 8.82 -3.43
N HIS A 369 -14.72 9.07 -4.00
CA HIS A 369 -14.57 9.71 -5.32
C HIS A 369 -14.18 8.71 -6.42
N THR A 370 -13.80 7.51 -6.05
CA THR A 370 -13.41 6.42 -6.96
C THR A 370 -13.55 5.07 -6.27
N ASP A 371 -13.75 4.00 -7.03
CA ASP A 371 -13.93 2.65 -6.45
C ASP A 371 -12.60 1.99 -6.02
N SER A 372 -11.46 2.36 -6.62
CA SER A 372 -10.17 1.75 -6.32
C SER A 372 -8.99 2.60 -6.81
N PHE A 373 -7.81 2.40 -6.21
CA PHE A 373 -6.55 3.00 -6.68
C PHE A 373 -6.32 2.76 -8.17
N LYS A 374 -6.49 1.53 -8.63
CA LYS A 374 -6.33 1.13 -10.04
C LYS A 374 -7.22 1.91 -10.99
N LYS A 375 -8.53 2.02 -10.68
CA LYS A 375 -9.49 2.74 -11.52
C LYS A 375 -9.16 4.23 -11.54
N ALA A 376 -8.86 4.80 -10.38
CA ALA A 376 -8.50 6.21 -10.25
C ALA A 376 -7.23 6.54 -11.03
N LEU A 377 -6.17 5.74 -10.90
CA LEU A 377 -4.90 5.98 -11.57
C LEU A 377 -5.01 5.88 -13.10
N ARG A 378 -5.74 4.89 -13.60
CA ARG A 378 -6.04 4.80 -15.05
C ARG A 378 -6.88 5.99 -15.57
N ALA A 379 -7.78 6.51 -14.75
CA ALA A 379 -8.56 7.69 -15.11
C ALA A 379 -7.68 8.95 -15.09
N ALA A 380 -6.86 9.11 -14.06
CA ALA A 380 -5.95 10.24 -13.89
C ALA A 380 -5.05 10.48 -15.12
N LEU A 381 -4.56 9.42 -15.77
CA LEU A 381 -3.74 9.53 -16.99
C LEU A 381 -4.46 10.19 -18.20
N ARG A 382 -5.77 10.40 -18.11
CA ARG A 382 -6.58 11.13 -19.11
C ARG A 382 -7.03 12.50 -18.63
N GLU A 383 -6.59 12.90 -17.45
CA GLU A 383 -6.93 14.17 -16.80
C GLU A 383 -5.78 15.18 -16.91
N ASP A 384 -4.79 14.91 -17.80
CA ASP A 384 -3.60 15.74 -18.06
C ASP A 384 -2.81 16.10 -16.78
N PRO A 385 -2.39 15.10 -15.99
CA PRO A 385 -1.60 15.35 -14.80
C PRO A 385 -0.11 15.49 -15.12
N ASP A 386 0.59 16.38 -14.44
CA ASP A 386 2.06 16.41 -14.40
C ASP A 386 2.60 15.53 -13.26
N ILE A 387 1.87 15.52 -12.15
CA ILE A 387 2.27 14.85 -10.91
C ILE A 387 1.12 14.01 -10.38
N VAL A 388 1.45 12.76 -10.01
CA VAL A 388 0.49 11.85 -9.37
C VAL A 388 1.02 11.42 -8.00
N LEU A 389 0.18 11.53 -6.96
CA LEU A 389 0.46 10.97 -5.64
C LEU A 389 -0.42 9.76 -5.39
N LEU A 390 0.20 8.65 -5.02
CA LEU A 390 -0.45 7.42 -4.59
C LEU A 390 -0.26 7.27 -3.07
N GLY A 391 -1.34 7.37 -2.33
CA GLY A 391 -1.31 7.28 -0.87
C GLY A 391 -0.68 5.97 -0.39
N GLU A 392 -0.97 4.86 -1.08
CA GLU A 392 -0.34 3.56 -0.81
C GLU A 392 -0.34 2.65 -2.05
N MET A 393 0.77 1.96 -2.28
CA MET A 393 0.93 0.96 -3.35
C MET A 393 0.92 -0.45 -2.75
N ARG A 394 -0.28 -1.02 -2.56
CA ARG A 394 -0.46 -2.33 -1.89
C ARG A 394 -0.42 -3.52 -2.85
N ASP A 395 -0.94 -3.35 -4.03
CA ASP A 395 -1.16 -4.43 -4.98
C ASP A 395 -0.31 -4.29 -6.24
N LEU A 396 -0.05 -5.44 -6.87
CA LEU A 396 0.78 -5.55 -8.07
C LEU A 396 0.31 -4.64 -9.21
N GLU A 397 -1.02 -4.53 -9.40
CA GLU A 397 -1.56 -3.75 -10.51
C GLU A 397 -1.37 -2.24 -10.32
N THR A 398 -1.54 -1.75 -9.08
CA THR A 398 -1.26 -0.34 -8.74
C THR A 398 0.22 -0.03 -8.93
N ILE A 399 1.12 -0.95 -8.52
CA ILE A 399 2.57 -0.79 -8.72
C ILE A 399 2.92 -0.78 -10.21
N ALA A 400 2.33 -1.68 -11.01
CA ALA A 400 2.56 -1.74 -12.45
C ALA A 400 2.20 -0.42 -13.15
N ILE A 401 1.00 0.11 -12.87
CA ILE A 401 0.54 1.37 -13.48
C ILE A 401 1.38 2.55 -12.98
N ALA A 402 1.78 2.57 -11.71
CA ALA A 402 2.65 3.61 -11.17
C ALA A 402 4.03 3.64 -11.86
N LEU A 403 4.63 2.47 -12.10
CA LEU A 403 5.91 2.34 -12.83
C LEU A 403 5.75 2.81 -14.29
N GLU A 404 4.70 2.38 -14.97
CA GLU A 404 4.38 2.79 -16.34
C GLU A 404 4.16 4.31 -16.42
N THR A 405 3.39 4.88 -15.49
CA THR A 405 3.13 6.32 -15.40
C THR A 405 4.43 7.11 -15.20
N ALA A 406 5.31 6.63 -14.31
CA ALA A 406 6.61 7.26 -14.05
C ALA A 406 7.57 7.15 -15.24
N GLU A 407 7.49 6.10 -16.05
CA GLU A 407 8.30 5.91 -17.25
C GLU A 407 7.82 6.77 -18.43
N THR A 408 6.49 6.89 -18.58
CA THR A 408 5.85 7.57 -19.72
C THR A 408 5.84 9.09 -19.64
N GLY A 409 6.23 9.72 -18.53
CA GLY A 409 6.40 11.17 -18.53
C GLY A 409 5.99 11.91 -17.25
N HIS A 410 5.40 11.23 -16.27
CA HIS A 410 4.82 11.85 -15.07
C HIS A 410 5.75 11.69 -13.84
N LEU A 411 5.72 12.65 -12.94
CA LEU A 411 6.35 12.53 -11.63
C LEU A 411 5.39 11.84 -10.66
N VAL A 412 5.75 10.64 -10.23
CA VAL A 412 4.89 9.81 -9.35
C VAL A 412 5.49 9.76 -7.96
N PHE A 413 4.71 10.15 -6.96
CA PHE A 413 4.99 9.92 -5.55
C PHE A 413 4.16 8.74 -5.04
N GLY A 414 4.77 7.86 -4.25
CA GLY A 414 4.07 6.72 -3.68
C GLY A 414 4.58 6.31 -2.32
N THR A 415 3.79 5.52 -1.57
CA THR A 415 4.23 4.96 -0.30
C THR A 415 4.25 3.44 -0.29
N LEU A 416 5.17 2.90 0.53
CA LEU A 416 5.29 1.49 0.89
C LEU A 416 5.63 1.36 2.39
N HIS A 417 5.46 0.15 2.96
CA HIS A 417 5.69 -0.12 4.39
C HIS A 417 7.08 -0.71 4.70
N THR A 418 8.03 -0.59 3.80
CA THR A 418 9.40 -1.07 3.97
C THR A 418 10.23 -0.12 4.82
N SER A 419 11.22 -0.64 5.55
CA SER A 419 12.04 0.12 6.50
C SER A 419 13.40 0.60 5.93
N SER A 420 13.72 0.25 4.68
CA SER A 420 14.96 0.65 4.01
C SER A 420 14.79 0.75 2.49
N ALA A 421 15.67 1.48 1.82
CA ALA A 421 15.65 1.63 0.37
C ALA A 421 15.92 0.31 -0.38
N PRO A 422 16.90 -0.53 0.01
CA PRO A 422 17.07 -1.86 -0.58
C PRO A 422 15.83 -2.74 -0.44
N ALA A 423 15.26 -2.83 0.77
CA ALA A 423 14.05 -3.62 1.01
C ALA A 423 12.84 -3.10 0.22
N THR A 424 12.81 -1.82 -0.11
CA THR A 424 11.76 -1.23 -0.96
C THR A 424 11.86 -1.75 -2.39
N ILE A 425 13.06 -1.81 -2.94
CA ILE A 425 13.33 -2.32 -4.28
C ILE A 425 12.96 -3.80 -4.37
N ASP A 426 13.44 -4.62 -3.41
CA ASP A 426 13.11 -6.05 -3.33
C ASP A 426 11.59 -6.24 -3.22
N ARG A 427 10.92 -5.50 -2.35
CA ARG A 427 9.46 -5.59 -2.16
C ARG A 427 8.66 -5.32 -3.43
N ILE A 428 9.08 -4.36 -4.25
CA ILE A 428 8.44 -4.06 -5.54
C ILE A 428 8.65 -5.23 -6.50
N ILE A 429 9.86 -5.74 -6.62
CA ILE A 429 10.21 -6.82 -7.55
C ILE A 429 9.52 -8.13 -7.17
N ASP A 430 9.51 -8.46 -5.88
CA ASP A 430 8.97 -9.72 -5.36
C ASP A 430 7.44 -9.82 -5.44
N GLN A 431 6.74 -8.71 -5.69
CA GLN A 431 5.30 -8.73 -5.99
C GLN A 431 5.01 -9.39 -7.33
N TYR A 432 5.97 -9.46 -8.23
CA TYR A 432 5.78 -9.99 -9.58
C TYR A 432 6.21 -11.45 -9.69
N PRO A 433 5.51 -12.24 -10.53
CA PRO A 433 5.94 -13.59 -10.87
C PRO A 433 7.38 -13.61 -11.39
N PRO A 434 8.17 -14.67 -11.13
CA PRO A 434 9.59 -14.74 -11.52
C PRO A 434 9.85 -14.42 -13.00
N ALA A 435 8.94 -14.85 -13.90
CA ALA A 435 9.06 -14.59 -15.33
C ALA A 435 8.99 -13.10 -15.70
N GLN A 436 8.40 -12.25 -14.88
CA GLN A 436 8.24 -10.81 -15.11
C GLN A 436 9.28 -9.97 -14.37
N GLN A 437 9.93 -10.51 -13.34
CA GLN A 437 10.84 -9.76 -12.49
C GLN A 437 12.00 -9.10 -13.24
N ALA A 438 12.54 -9.74 -14.28
CA ALA A 438 13.62 -9.18 -15.09
C ALA A 438 13.18 -7.87 -15.79
N GLN A 439 11.96 -7.86 -16.36
CA GLN A 439 11.39 -6.68 -17.00
C GLN A 439 11.13 -5.58 -15.96
N ILE A 440 10.56 -5.93 -14.82
CA ILE A 440 10.27 -4.98 -13.74
C ILE A 440 11.54 -4.33 -13.19
N ARG A 441 12.65 -5.07 -13.05
CA ARG A 441 13.94 -4.49 -12.68
C ARG A 441 14.40 -3.41 -13.66
N VAL A 442 14.21 -3.64 -14.95
CA VAL A 442 14.58 -2.65 -15.98
C VAL A 442 13.69 -1.41 -15.86
N MET A 443 12.38 -1.58 -15.76
CA MET A 443 11.43 -0.46 -15.60
C MET A 443 11.71 0.32 -14.30
N LEU A 444 11.90 -0.36 -13.18
CA LEU A 444 12.21 0.26 -11.90
C LEU A 444 13.55 1.00 -11.95
N ALA A 445 14.60 0.40 -12.54
CA ALA A 445 15.90 1.02 -12.68
C ALA A 445 15.88 2.30 -13.53
N ASN A 446 14.96 2.42 -14.48
CA ASN A 446 14.79 3.60 -15.32
C ASN A 446 13.95 4.69 -14.65
N SER A 447 12.86 4.28 -13.99
CA SER A 447 11.87 5.19 -13.42
C SER A 447 12.22 5.68 -12.02
N LEU A 448 12.87 4.87 -11.16
CA LEU A 448 13.14 5.21 -9.77
C LEU A 448 14.14 6.39 -9.67
N LYS A 449 13.71 7.47 -9.00
CA LYS A 449 14.51 8.68 -8.76
C LYS A 449 14.95 8.85 -7.32
N GLY A 450 14.17 8.35 -6.37
CA GLY A 450 14.52 8.41 -4.96
C GLY A 450 13.68 7.50 -4.09
N VAL A 451 14.27 7.05 -2.99
CA VAL A 451 13.58 6.37 -1.89
C VAL A 451 13.96 7.09 -0.60
N MET A 452 12.93 7.46 0.16
CA MET A 452 13.06 8.04 1.50
C MET A 452 12.43 7.08 2.49
N ALA A 453 13.24 6.29 3.19
CA ALA A 453 12.73 5.50 4.31
C ALA A 453 12.76 6.34 5.59
N GLN A 454 11.67 6.31 6.37
CA GLN A 454 11.44 7.19 7.50
C GLN A 454 11.07 6.43 8.76
N MET A 455 11.68 6.86 9.87
CA MET A 455 11.34 6.45 11.22
C MET A 455 11.11 7.66 12.12
N LEU A 456 10.14 7.58 13.05
CA LEU A 456 9.95 8.60 14.08
C LEU A 456 10.52 8.12 15.41
N CYS A 457 11.39 8.96 15.99
CA CYS A 457 11.99 8.77 17.30
C CYS A 457 11.37 9.75 18.30
N LYS A 458 11.22 9.36 19.57
CA LYS A 458 10.83 10.26 20.67
C LYS A 458 11.96 11.23 20.94
N LYS A 459 11.66 12.54 21.00
CA LYS A 459 12.64 13.56 21.40
C LYS A 459 12.81 13.57 22.91
N ILE A 460 14.01 13.90 23.36
CA ILE A 460 14.26 14.31 24.74
C ILE A 460 13.46 15.60 24.99
N GLY A 461 12.63 15.62 26.02
CA GLY A 461 11.77 16.78 26.32
C GLY A 461 10.41 16.79 25.61
N GLY A 462 10.07 15.73 24.85
CA GLY A 462 8.76 15.54 24.23
C GLY A 462 8.71 15.84 22.73
N GLY A 463 7.68 15.34 22.08
CA GLY A 463 7.53 15.40 20.63
C GLY A 463 8.32 14.31 19.89
N ARG A 464 8.38 14.40 18.55
CA ARG A 464 9.02 13.41 17.69
C ARG A 464 10.01 14.04 16.72
N ALA A 465 11.08 13.33 16.39
CA ALA A 465 12.03 13.67 15.33
C ALA A 465 12.03 12.57 14.28
N ALA A 466 12.13 12.94 13.00
CA ALA A 466 12.26 11.99 11.92
C ALA A 466 13.74 11.64 11.69
N ALA A 467 14.02 10.33 11.61
CA ALA A 467 15.26 9.79 11.06
C ALA A 467 15.01 9.36 9.62
N TRP A 468 15.96 9.62 8.74
CA TRP A 468 15.83 9.44 7.30
C TRP A 468 16.92 8.53 6.75
N GLU A 469 16.51 7.55 5.95
CA GLU A 469 17.38 6.88 5.00
C GLU A 469 17.04 7.41 3.61
N ILE A 470 18.03 7.95 2.89
CA ILE A 470 17.82 8.63 1.61
C ILE A 470 18.70 7.98 0.55
N MET A 471 18.06 7.49 -0.49
CA MET A 471 18.70 6.94 -1.69
C MET A 471 18.25 7.71 -2.94
N PHE A 472 19.18 8.14 -3.77
CA PHE A 472 18.89 8.71 -5.09
C PHE A 472 19.12 7.69 -6.20
N GLY A 473 18.26 7.70 -7.22
CA GLY A 473 18.33 6.84 -8.39
C GLY A 473 19.43 7.26 -9.37
N ILE A 474 20.69 7.14 -8.95
CA ILE A 474 21.85 7.41 -9.80
C ILE A 474 22.21 6.20 -10.68
N PRO A 475 22.99 6.37 -11.78
CA PRO A 475 23.30 5.28 -12.71
C PRO A 475 23.89 4.03 -12.06
N SER A 476 24.74 4.18 -11.03
CA SER A 476 25.28 3.03 -10.29
C SER A 476 24.20 2.23 -9.55
N ILE A 477 23.23 2.89 -8.91
CA ILE A 477 22.09 2.24 -8.26
C ILE A 477 21.22 1.53 -9.31
N SER A 478 20.90 2.22 -10.42
CA SER A 478 20.12 1.64 -11.53
C SER A 478 20.78 0.37 -12.09
N ASN A 479 22.11 0.33 -12.21
CA ASN A 479 22.83 -0.85 -12.65
C ASN A 479 22.74 -2.01 -11.63
N LEU A 480 22.88 -1.72 -10.32
CA LEU A 480 22.73 -2.74 -9.27
C LEU A 480 21.32 -3.36 -9.28
N ILE A 481 20.30 -2.55 -9.54
CA ILE A 481 18.91 -3.06 -9.66
C ILE A 481 18.79 -4.02 -10.86
N ARG A 482 19.31 -3.63 -12.04
CA ARG A 482 19.27 -4.50 -13.23
C ARG A 482 20.03 -5.80 -13.04
N GLU A 483 21.19 -5.74 -12.36
CA GLU A 483 22.09 -6.88 -12.12
C GLU A 483 21.68 -7.74 -10.90
N GLN A 484 20.58 -7.44 -10.22
CA GLN A 484 20.12 -8.13 -9.00
C GLN A 484 21.10 -8.05 -7.81
N LYS A 485 21.94 -7.00 -7.79
CA LYS A 485 22.94 -6.79 -6.75
C LYS A 485 22.49 -5.77 -5.70
N ILE A 486 21.22 -5.86 -5.26
CA ILE A 486 20.57 -4.91 -4.37
C ILE A 486 21.29 -4.82 -3.01
N PHE A 487 21.90 -5.93 -2.55
CA PHE A 487 22.71 -5.97 -1.33
C PHE A 487 23.92 -5.04 -1.34
N GLN A 488 24.37 -4.55 -2.52
CA GLN A 488 25.48 -3.60 -2.64
C GLN A 488 25.03 -2.13 -2.55
N ILE A 489 23.73 -1.86 -2.61
CA ILE A 489 23.19 -0.49 -2.57
C ILE A 489 23.65 0.29 -1.33
N PRO A 490 23.65 -0.28 -0.09
CA PRO A 490 24.14 0.45 1.07
C PRO A 490 25.56 0.98 0.93
N SER A 491 26.46 0.23 0.28
CA SER A 491 27.84 0.67 0.01
C SER A 491 27.89 1.88 -0.95
N ILE A 492 27.03 1.89 -1.98
CA ILE A 492 26.91 3.05 -2.88
C ILE A 492 26.31 4.25 -2.13
N MET A 493 25.33 4.05 -1.25
CA MET A 493 24.76 5.12 -0.44
C MET A 493 25.80 5.74 0.49
N GLN A 494 26.67 4.93 1.12
CA GLN A 494 27.77 5.44 1.95
C GLN A 494 28.74 6.33 1.18
N THR A 495 29.10 5.96 -0.05
CA THR A 495 29.96 6.78 -0.91
C THR A 495 29.23 7.98 -1.49
N GLY A 496 27.91 7.89 -1.62
CA GLY A 496 27.00 8.93 -2.12
C GLY A 496 26.61 10.02 -1.11
N ARG A 497 27.19 10.06 0.09
CA ARG A 497 26.88 11.08 1.11
C ARG A 497 27.02 12.52 0.59
N LYS A 498 27.97 12.79 -0.28
CA LYS A 498 28.16 14.11 -0.92
C LYS A 498 26.99 14.50 -1.83
N LEU A 499 26.21 13.53 -2.28
CA LEU A 499 24.99 13.75 -3.07
C LEU A 499 23.74 13.87 -2.17
N GLY A 500 23.88 13.79 -0.85
CA GLY A 500 22.78 13.82 0.10
C GLY A 500 22.19 12.44 0.44
N MET A 501 22.82 11.34 0.01
CA MET A 501 22.42 10.00 0.44
C MET A 501 22.82 9.77 1.90
N SER A 502 21.96 9.05 2.65
CA SER A 502 22.23 8.67 4.04
C SER A 502 21.64 7.32 4.36
N LEU A 503 22.32 6.54 5.19
CA LEU A 503 21.76 5.34 5.81
C LEU A 503 20.94 5.72 7.05
N MET A 504 20.01 4.85 7.44
CA MET A 504 19.19 5.05 8.64
C MET A 504 20.07 5.27 9.89
N ASN A 505 21.11 4.46 10.06
CA ASN A 505 22.03 4.60 11.21
C ASN A 505 22.76 5.94 11.23
N ASP A 506 23.12 6.52 10.08
CA ASP A 506 23.76 7.85 10.02
C ASP A 506 22.83 8.93 10.58
N SER A 507 21.53 8.86 10.20
CA SER A 507 20.51 9.81 10.67
C SER A 507 20.21 9.63 12.16
N LEU A 508 20.05 8.39 12.62
CA LEU A 508 19.85 8.07 14.04
C LEU A 508 21.02 8.54 14.88
N PHE A 509 22.24 8.25 14.44
CA PHE A 509 23.47 8.69 15.13
C PHE A 509 23.55 10.21 15.22
N ARG A 510 23.24 10.93 14.15
CA ARG A 510 23.19 12.38 14.14
C ARG A 510 22.23 12.93 15.18
N LEU A 511 20.99 12.41 15.23
CA LEU A 511 19.98 12.85 16.21
C LEU A 511 20.43 12.61 17.66
N VAL A 512 21.16 11.53 17.92
CA VAL A 512 21.73 11.26 19.26
C VAL A 512 22.88 12.22 19.56
N LYS A 513 23.80 12.43 18.60
CA LYS A 513 24.92 13.35 18.77
C LYS A 513 24.50 14.80 19.00
N GLU A 514 23.40 15.23 18.39
CA GLU A 514 22.78 16.55 18.56
C GLU A 514 21.97 16.64 19.86
N GLY A 515 21.87 15.57 20.66
CA GLY A 515 21.09 15.54 21.90
C GLY A 515 19.57 15.64 21.71
N ILE A 516 19.07 15.36 20.51
CA ILE A 516 17.63 15.42 20.18
C ILE A 516 16.93 14.15 20.61
N VAL A 517 17.57 12.99 20.45
CA VAL A 517 17.03 11.67 20.74
C VAL A 517 17.94 10.91 21.69
N ALA A 518 17.35 10.17 22.62
CA ALA A 518 18.13 9.34 23.54
C ALA A 518 18.76 8.14 22.79
N PRO A 519 19.99 7.70 23.18
CA PRO A 519 20.67 6.57 22.53
C PRO A 519 19.84 5.28 22.46
N GLU A 520 19.08 4.98 23.52
CA GLU A 520 18.23 3.78 23.62
C GLU A 520 17.06 3.85 22.64
N GLU A 521 16.43 5.01 22.53
CA GLU A 521 15.32 5.23 21.58
C GLU A 521 15.82 5.05 20.15
N ALA A 522 16.95 5.65 19.79
CA ALA A 522 17.55 5.50 18.47
C ALA A 522 17.95 4.04 18.19
N LEU A 523 18.54 3.35 19.16
CA LEU A 523 18.91 1.92 19.02
C LEU A 523 17.66 1.04 18.86
N SER A 524 16.56 1.34 19.53
CA SER A 524 15.30 0.60 19.38
C SER A 524 14.74 0.68 17.95
N LYS A 525 15.02 1.78 17.24
CA LYS A 525 14.56 2.07 15.88
C LYS A 525 15.54 1.62 14.79
N ALA A 526 16.78 1.32 15.15
CA ALA A 526 17.82 0.94 14.18
C ALA A 526 17.53 -0.43 13.53
N ASN A 527 17.63 -0.49 12.19
CA ASN A 527 17.59 -1.73 11.43
C ASN A 527 18.89 -2.55 11.65
N ASP A 528 20.04 -1.86 11.66
CA ASP A 528 21.37 -2.42 11.96
C ASP A 528 21.84 -1.94 13.34
N LYS A 529 21.38 -2.61 14.38
CA LYS A 529 21.74 -2.31 15.77
C LYS A 529 23.24 -2.47 16.06
N PRO A 530 23.92 -3.55 15.61
CA PRO A 530 25.36 -3.69 15.80
C PRO A 530 26.16 -2.52 15.20
N GLY A 531 25.84 -2.12 13.96
CA GLY A 531 26.49 -0.99 13.30
C GLY A 531 26.28 0.32 14.06
N LEU A 532 25.07 0.60 14.57
CA LEU A 532 24.82 1.81 15.37
C LEU A 532 25.59 1.79 16.71
N LEU A 533 25.65 0.65 17.39
CA LEU A 533 26.45 0.50 18.61
C LEU A 533 27.94 0.75 18.37
N GLN A 534 28.48 0.28 17.25
CA GLN A 534 29.86 0.56 16.87
C GLN A 534 30.10 2.06 16.65
N MET A 535 29.14 2.79 16.03
CA MET A 535 29.21 4.25 15.89
C MET A 535 29.19 4.94 17.26
N TYR A 536 28.38 4.47 18.20
CA TYR A 536 28.36 5.00 19.57
C TYR A 536 29.69 4.79 20.28
N GLN A 537 30.29 3.61 20.18
CA GLN A 537 31.60 3.29 20.78
C GLN A 537 32.70 4.22 20.23
N GLN A 538 32.73 4.42 18.90
CA GLN A 538 33.69 5.31 18.24
C GLN A 538 33.54 6.79 18.67
N ALA A 539 32.31 7.21 19.02
CA ALA A 539 32.01 8.55 19.45
C ALA A 539 32.02 8.74 20.98
N ASN A 540 32.40 7.70 21.75
CA ASN A 540 32.33 7.69 23.22
C ASN A 540 30.94 8.02 23.79
N ILE A 541 29.87 7.62 23.09
CA ILE A 541 28.50 7.73 23.57
C ILE A 541 28.20 6.51 24.44
N SER A 542 27.98 6.75 25.74
CA SER A 542 27.63 5.66 26.67
C SER A 542 26.14 5.31 26.56
N MET A 543 25.86 4.03 26.52
CA MET A 543 24.48 3.53 26.71
C MET A 543 24.21 3.48 28.22
N PRO A 544 23.12 4.11 28.73
CA PRO A 544 22.73 3.88 30.11
C PRO A 544 22.39 2.40 30.30
N ALA A 545 22.67 1.90 31.50
CA ALA A 545 22.36 0.51 31.84
C ALA A 545 20.86 0.24 31.61
N PRO A 546 20.49 -0.94 31.07
CA PRO A 546 19.09 -1.28 30.90
C PRO A 546 18.37 -1.12 32.25
N LYS A 547 17.31 -0.29 32.29
CA LYS A 547 16.40 -0.28 33.42
C LYS A 547 15.76 -1.66 33.48
N VAL A 548 16.20 -2.47 34.42
CA VAL A 548 15.50 -3.70 34.80
C VAL A 548 14.32 -3.22 35.63
N ASP A 549 13.15 -3.07 35.01
CA ASP A 549 11.90 -2.94 35.76
C ASP A 549 11.67 -4.32 36.43
N LEU A 550 11.92 -4.35 37.76
CA LEU A 550 11.63 -5.47 38.65
C LEU A 550 10.13 -5.55 38.91
#